data_1a4b86e22fbf60216862a393026ade00
#
_entry.id   1a4b86e22fbf60216862a393026ade00
#
_cell.length_a   1.000
_cell.length_b   1.000
_cell.length_c   1.000
_cell.angle_alpha   90.00
_cell.angle_beta   90.00
_cell.angle_gamma   90.00
#
_symmetry.space_group_name_H-M   'P 1'
#
loop_
_entity.id
_entity.type
_entity.pdbx_description
1 polymer ?
#
loop_
_entity_poly.entity_id
_entity_poly.type
_entity_poly.pdbx_seq_one_letter_code
_entity_poly.pdbx_strand_id
1 'polypeptide(L)'
;MRLALAAVLVLALAGCGSDETGNDAASTTPPATVTVTETETVSAEPEVTCSTAGLRLTLPEQELPAEVADVRKRVFDAAVACDYDTLEEIALEQGAGFTFTYGGETDASDYWARLEEEGTQKPMRALATILTLPYTRNESGSYAWPTAYSERPTDEAWQALVDAGLYTQEQIDQMKTAGSYLGWRTAITADGDWQFFVAGD
;
A
#
# COMPACT_ATOMS: atom_id res chain seq x y z
N MET A 1 -42.18 6.30 -16.07
CA MET A 1 -42.82 6.48 -17.40
C MET A 1 -41.73 6.65 -18.44
N ARG A 2 -41.71 5.70 -19.44
CA ARG A 2 -40.92 5.63 -20.69
C ARG A 2 -39.43 5.35 -20.55
N LEU A 3 -38.99 4.10 -20.80
CA LEU A 3 -38.76 3.31 -22.04
C LEU A 3 -37.62 3.86 -22.92
N ALA A 4 -36.54 3.10 -22.91
CA ALA A 4 -36.00 2.16 -23.91
C ALA A 4 -35.04 2.86 -24.89
N LEU A 5 -33.87 2.34 -25.22
CA LEU A 5 -33.67 1.41 -26.32
C LEU A 5 -32.25 0.86 -26.36
N ALA A 6 -32.17 -0.42 -26.70
CA ALA A 6 -30.99 -1.21 -26.94
C ALA A 6 -30.35 -0.86 -28.31
N ALA A 7 -29.04 -1.08 -28.46
CA ALA A 7 -28.43 -1.38 -29.75
C ALA A 7 -27.29 -2.37 -29.59
N VAL A 8 -27.54 -3.58 -30.05
CA VAL A 8 -26.59 -4.67 -30.31
C VAL A 8 -25.89 -4.37 -31.64
N LEU A 9 -24.55 -4.46 -31.66
CA LEU A 9 -23.81 -4.54 -32.93
C LEU A 9 -22.85 -5.72 -32.87
N VAL A 10 -23.23 -6.81 -33.57
CA VAL A 10 -22.40 -7.98 -33.87
C VAL A 10 -21.70 -7.70 -35.22
N LEU A 11 -20.37 -7.84 -35.24
CA LEU A 11 -19.65 -7.99 -36.51
C LEU A 11 -18.72 -9.21 -36.42
N ALA A 12 -19.12 -10.25 -37.12
CA ALA A 12 -18.30 -11.38 -37.50
C ALA A 12 -17.62 -11.09 -38.85
N LEU A 13 -16.34 -11.37 -38.96
CA LEU A 13 -15.68 -11.53 -40.27
C LEU A 13 -14.77 -12.76 -40.20
N ALA A 14 -15.23 -13.75 -40.94
CA ALA A 14 -14.48 -14.93 -41.35
C ALA A 14 -13.64 -14.60 -42.57
N GLY A 15 -12.47 -15.14 -42.68
CA GLY A 15 -11.63 -15.11 -43.89
C GLY A 15 -10.79 -16.39 -43.98
N CYS A 16 -11.27 -17.32 -44.84
CA CYS A 16 -10.55 -18.48 -45.35
C CYS A 16 -9.73 -18.10 -46.59
N GLY A 17 -8.68 -18.86 -46.85
CA GLY A 17 -7.96 -18.93 -48.13
C GLY A 17 -6.69 -19.77 -47.93
N SER A 18 -6.67 -20.97 -48.22
CA SER A 18 -6.48 -21.92 -49.32
C SER A 18 -5.09 -21.92 -49.95
N ASP A 19 -4.48 -23.09 -49.79
CA ASP A 19 -3.68 -23.95 -50.72
C ASP A 19 -2.82 -23.31 -51.81
N GLU A 20 -1.58 -23.83 -51.91
CA GLU A 20 -1.17 -24.62 -53.07
C GLU A 20 0.15 -25.38 -52.87
N THR A 21 0.14 -26.56 -53.44
CA THR A 21 1.13 -27.62 -53.52
C THR A 21 2.30 -27.26 -54.44
N GLY A 22 3.47 -27.79 -54.10
CA GLY A 22 4.63 -27.82 -55.01
C GLY A 22 5.68 -28.81 -54.53
N ASN A 23 5.73 -29.95 -55.19
CA ASN A 23 6.60 -31.07 -55.00
C ASN A 23 7.98 -30.79 -55.65
N ASP A 24 9.11 -31.16 -55.07
CA ASP A 24 10.09 -32.07 -55.63
C ASP A 24 11.45 -32.10 -54.88
N ALA A 25 11.91 -33.35 -54.78
CA ALA A 25 13.29 -33.84 -54.84
C ALA A 25 14.28 -33.68 -53.68
N ALA A 26 14.46 -34.81 -53.09
CA ALA A 26 15.56 -35.38 -52.33
C ALA A 26 16.95 -34.71 -52.39
N SER A 27 17.48 -34.42 -51.22
CA SER A 27 18.93 -34.53 -50.96
C SER A 27 19.15 -34.92 -49.50
N THR A 28 19.64 -36.13 -49.31
CA THR A 28 19.99 -36.73 -48.04
C THR A 28 21.28 -36.12 -47.50
N THR A 29 21.16 -35.37 -46.40
CA THR A 29 22.28 -35.03 -45.53
C THR A 29 21.85 -35.35 -44.09
N PRO A 30 22.63 -36.07 -43.27
CA PRO A 30 22.21 -36.43 -41.92
C PRO A 30 22.06 -35.20 -41.05
N PRO A 31 21.06 -35.16 -40.17
CA PRO A 31 20.82 -34.00 -39.30
C PRO A 31 21.92 -33.95 -38.23
N ALA A 32 22.61 -32.83 -38.18
CA ALA A 32 23.35 -32.43 -36.99
C ALA A 32 22.35 -32.20 -35.86
N THR A 33 22.48 -32.98 -34.80
CA THR A 33 21.70 -32.79 -33.56
C THR A 33 22.15 -31.47 -32.95
N VAL A 34 21.38 -30.42 -33.18
CA VAL A 34 21.51 -29.17 -32.42
C VAL A 34 20.81 -29.42 -31.10
N THR A 35 21.58 -29.63 -30.04
CA THR A 35 21.09 -29.56 -28.68
C THR A 35 20.74 -28.07 -28.40
N VAL A 36 19.48 -27.71 -28.55
CA VAL A 36 18.98 -26.43 -28.06
C VAL A 36 18.93 -26.58 -26.56
N THR A 37 19.92 -26.02 -25.88
CA THR A 37 19.81 -25.74 -24.44
C THR A 37 18.81 -24.58 -24.33
N GLU A 38 17.54 -24.89 -24.03
CA GLU A 38 16.59 -23.89 -23.54
C GLU A 38 17.15 -23.36 -22.22
N THR A 39 17.77 -22.20 -22.32
CA THR A 39 17.98 -21.37 -21.12
C THR A 39 16.60 -20.87 -20.74
N GLU A 40 15.96 -21.51 -19.77
CA GLU A 40 14.82 -20.93 -19.07
C GLU A 40 15.28 -19.60 -18.52
N THR A 41 14.89 -18.53 -19.22
CA THR A 41 14.93 -17.20 -18.66
C THR A 41 13.83 -17.18 -17.60
N VAL A 42 14.21 -17.46 -16.36
CA VAL A 42 13.36 -17.16 -15.21
C VAL A 42 13.10 -15.66 -15.29
N SER A 43 11.93 -15.31 -15.78
CA SER A 43 11.40 -13.96 -15.66
C SER A 43 11.27 -13.73 -14.16
N ALA A 44 12.21 -12.98 -13.58
CA ALA A 44 12.04 -12.49 -12.22
C ALA A 44 10.75 -11.65 -12.23
N GLU A 45 9.72 -12.12 -11.54
CA GLU A 45 8.61 -11.25 -11.15
C GLU A 45 9.22 -9.99 -10.55
N PRO A 46 8.69 -8.80 -10.88
CA PRO A 46 9.16 -7.58 -10.25
C PRO A 46 9.00 -7.76 -8.73
N GLU A 47 10.11 -7.86 -8.03
CA GLU A 47 10.08 -7.83 -6.56
C GLU A 47 9.44 -6.49 -6.19
N VAL A 48 8.28 -6.57 -5.54
CA VAL A 48 7.63 -5.38 -4.95
C VAL A 48 8.65 -4.80 -3.99
N THR A 49 9.23 -3.66 -4.39
CA THR A 49 10.28 -3.06 -3.60
C THR A 49 9.62 -2.36 -2.41
N CYS A 50 9.71 -2.98 -1.23
CA CYS A 50 9.23 -2.42 0.03
C CYS A 50 9.74 -0.99 0.20
N SER A 51 8.85 -0.04 0.40
CA SER A 51 9.21 1.40 0.49
C SER A 51 10.01 1.75 1.74
N THR A 52 10.11 0.82 2.69
CA THR A 52 10.96 0.91 3.88
C THR A 52 12.36 0.35 3.64
N ALA A 53 12.61 -0.32 2.50
CA ALA A 53 13.91 -0.90 2.19
C ALA A 53 15.03 0.15 2.28
N GLY A 54 16.04 -0.15 3.08
CA GLY A 54 17.18 0.75 3.30
C GLY A 54 16.93 1.91 4.29
N LEU A 55 15.72 2.07 4.80
CA LEU A 55 15.45 3.02 5.88
C LEU A 55 16.00 2.49 7.22
N ARG A 56 16.63 3.38 7.97
CA ARG A 56 17.08 3.10 9.34
C ARG A 56 16.16 3.82 10.30
N LEU A 57 14.99 3.24 10.52
CA LEU A 57 14.03 3.76 11.50
C LEU A 57 14.26 3.07 12.84
N THR A 58 14.20 3.86 13.90
CA THR A 58 14.22 3.38 15.28
C THR A 58 12.94 3.84 15.96
N LEU A 59 12.19 2.90 16.52
CA LEU A 59 10.99 3.23 17.27
C LEU A 59 11.40 3.81 18.64
N PRO A 60 11.15 5.11 18.90
CA PRO A 60 11.53 5.70 20.19
C PRO A 60 10.61 5.20 21.30
N GLU A 61 11.13 5.13 22.52
CA GLU A 61 10.29 4.93 23.70
C GLU A 61 9.35 6.12 23.88
N GLN A 62 8.12 5.84 24.30
CA GLN A 62 7.10 6.85 24.60
C GLN A 62 6.36 6.40 25.88
N GLU A 63 5.84 7.36 26.63
CA GLU A 63 5.01 7.07 27.80
C GLU A 63 3.62 6.58 27.37
N LEU A 64 3.49 5.26 27.18
CA LEU A 64 2.29 4.58 26.70
C LEU A 64 1.89 3.47 27.66
N PRO A 65 0.59 3.13 27.77
CA PRO A 65 0.18 1.85 28.37
C PRO A 65 0.86 0.67 27.68
N ALA A 66 1.05 -0.42 28.43
CA ALA A 66 1.76 -1.59 27.93
C ALA A 66 1.10 -2.18 26.67
N GLU A 67 -0.22 -2.25 26.64
CA GLU A 67 -1.02 -2.76 25.53
C GLU A 67 -0.84 -1.90 24.26
N VAL A 68 -0.82 -0.58 24.43
CA VAL A 68 -0.60 0.37 23.31
C VAL A 68 0.85 0.27 22.80
N ALA A 69 1.82 0.16 23.72
CA ALA A 69 3.23 0.05 23.36
C ALA A 69 3.52 -1.26 22.60
N ASP A 70 2.89 -2.36 23.00
CA ASP A 70 3.00 -3.67 22.34
C ASP A 70 2.45 -3.61 20.91
N VAL A 71 1.20 -3.18 20.75
CA VAL A 71 0.59 -3.10 19.41
C VAL A 71 1.33 -2.11 18.51
N ARG A 72 1.73 -0.94 19.03
CA ARG A 72 2.56 0.02 18.29
C ARG A 72 3.84 -0.62 17.77
N LYS A 73 4.51 -1.40 18.61
CA LYS A 73 5.75 -2.09 18.23
C LYS A 73 5.50 -3.15 17.15
N ARG A 74 4.48 -3.99 17.31
CA ARG A 74 4.12 -5.04 16.34
C ARG A 74 3.79 -4.43 14.98
N VAL A 75 2.97 -3.39 14.95
CA VAL A 75 2.60 -2.65 13.73
C VAL A 75 3.84 -2.00 13.11
N PHE A 76 4.72 -1.40 13.90
CA PHE A 76 5.96 -0.82 13.40
C PHE A 76 6.88 -1.87 12.76
N ASP A 77 7.11 -2.99 13.45
CA ASP A 77 7.98 -4.05 12.97
C ASP A 77 7.45 -4.65 11.65
N ALA A 78 6.15 -4.91 11.57
CA ALA A 78 5.51 -5.41 10.37
C ALA A 78 5.57 -4.38 9.20
N ALA A 79 5.33 -3.10 9.48
CA ALA A 79 5.45 -2.05 8.48
C ALA A 79 6.89 -1.92 7.94
N VAL A 80 7.90 -2.00 8.80
CA VAL A 80 9.32 -1.98 8.40
C VAL A 80 9.67 -3.17 7.52
N ALA A 81 9.08 -4.33 7.79
CA ALA A 81 9.28 -5.55 7.02
C ALA A 81 8.44 -5.62 5.73
N CYS A 82 7.49 -4.69 5.51
CA CYS A 82 6.43 -4.79 4.50
C CYS A 82 5.65 -6.12 4.61
N ASP A 83 5.41 -6.55 5.83
CA ASP A 83 4.62 -7.73 6.14
C ASP A 83 3.14 -7.35 6.24
N TYR A 84 2.51 -7.28 5.07
CA TYR A 84 1.11 -6.84 4.93
C TYR A 84 0.15 -7.81 5.61
N ASP A 85 0.43 -9.11 5.55
CA ASP A 85 -0.39 -10.15 6.16
C ASP A 85 -0.40 -10.01 7.68
N THR A 86 0.76 -9.84 8.29
CA THR A 86 0.86 -9.58 9.75
C THR A 86 0.14 -8.27 10.13
N LEU A 87 0.21 -7.22 9.32
CA LEU A 87 -0.52 -5.98 9.57
C LEU A 87 -2.03 -6.22 9.53
N GLU A 88 -2.54 -6.98 8.56
CA GLU A 88 -3.95 -7.32 8.48
C GLU A 88 -4.38 -8.22 9.66
N GLU A 89 -3.57 -9.20 10.04
CA GLU A 89 -3.84 -10.02 11.23
C GLU A 89 -4.00 -9.14 12.49
N ILE A 90 -3.09 -8.18 12.72
CA ILE A 90 -3.19 -7.25 13.86
C ILE A 90 -4.46 -6.39 13.75
N ALA A 91 -4.81 -5.92 12.56
CA ALA A 91 -6.01 -5.12 12.31
C ALA A 91 -7.31 -5.89 12.62
N LEU A 92 -7.30 -7.20 12.42
CA LEU A 92 -8.47 -8.09 12.61
C LEU A 92 -8.53 -8.71 14.01
N GLU A 93 -7.52 -8.58 14.86
CA GLU A 93 -7.50 -9.16 16.23
C GLU A 93 -8.73 -8.74 17.05
N GLN A 94 -9.25 -7.54 16.83
CA GLN A 94 -10.40 -6.99 17.52
C GLN A 94 -11.73 -7.20 16.77
N GLY A 95 -11.72 -7.99 15.71
CA GLY A 95 -12.89 -8.24 14.87
C GLY A 95 -13.16 -7.14 13.85
N ALA A 96 -14.43 -6.94 13.49
CA ALA A 96 -14.79 -5.89 12.53
C ALA A 96 -14.68 -4.50 13.17
N GLY A 97 -14.05 -3.56 12.46
CA GLY A 97 -13.98 -2.16 12.91
C GLY A 97 -12.69 -1.43 12.57
N PHE A 98 -11.70 -2.12 12.02
CA PHE A 98 -10.50 -1.47 11.51
C PHE A 98 -10.79 -0.72 10.19
N THR A 99 -10.31 0.50 10.09
CA THR A 99 -10.47 1.33 8.89
C THR A 99 -9.11 1.56 8.23
N PHE A 100 -8.96 1.13 6.96
CA PHE A 100 -7.74 1.34 6.17
C PHE A 100 -7.99 2.17 4.90
N THR A 101 -9.24 2.33 4.52
CA THR A 101 -9.67 3.12 3.36
C THR A 101 -11.07 3.67 3.59
N TYR A 102 -11.42 4.72 2.88
CA TYR A 102 -12.80 5.23 2.75
C TYR A 102 -13.45 4.78 1.43
N GLY A 103 -12.76 3.95 0.66
CA GLY A 103 -13.25 3.30 -0.56
C GLY A 103 -14.06 2.05 -0.28
N GLY A 104 -14.15 1.19 -1.28
CA GLY A 104 -14.91 -0.07 -1.22
C GLY A 104 -14.05 -1.31 -1.03
N GLU A 105 -12.76 -1.15 -0.77
CA GLU A 105 -11.83 -2.24 -0.54
C GLU A 105 -12.13 -2.94 0.79
N THR A 106 -11.98 -4.26 0.80
CA THR A 106 -12.29 -5.10 1.97
C THR A 106 -11.09 -5.88 2.50
N ASP A 107 -9.97 -5.86 1.77
CA ASP A 107 -8.72 -6.54 2.09
C ASP A 107 -7.63 -5.49 2.27
N ALA A 108 -7.10 -5.39 3.48
CA ALA A 108 -6.12 -4.36 3.82
C ALA A 108 -4.72 -4.71 3.28
N SER A 109 -4.36 -6.00 3.33
CA SER A 109 -3.08 -6.50 2.82
C SER A 109 -2.96 -6.21 1.32
N ASP A 110 -3.93 -6.65 0.52
CA ASP A 110 -3.98 -6.40 -0.93
C ASP A 110 -4.00 -4.89 -1.25
N TYR A 111 -4.73 -4.10 -0.47
CA TYR A 111 -4.82 -2.65 -0.68
C TYR A 111 -3.47 -1.96 -0.50
N TRP A 112 -2.76 -2.25 0.59
CA TRP A 112 -1.47 -1.62 0.86
C TRP A 112 -0.38 -2.12 -0.10
N ALA A 113 -0.36 -3.43 -0.42
CA ALA A 113 0.57 -3.99 -1.38
C ALA A 113 0.42 -3.33 -2.76
N ARG A 114 -0.82 -3.13 -3.22
CA ARG A 114 -1.12 -2.44 -4.48
C ARG A 114 -0.64 -0.99 -4.47
N LEU A 115 -0.85 -0.24 -3.39
CA LEU A 115 -0.37 1.15 -3.28
C LEU A 115 1.17 1.25 -3.33
N GLU A 116 1.86 0.29 -2.71
CA GLU A 116 3.32 0.19 -2.76
C GLU A 116 3.80 -0.10 -4.19
N GLU A 117 3.14 -1.03 -4.89
CA GLU A 117 3.47 -1.41 -6.28
C GLU A 117 3.24 -0.24 -7.24
N GLU A 118 2.12 0.45 -7.15
CA GLU A 118 1.81 1.64 -7.95
C GLU A 118 2.81 2.78 -7.70
N GLY A 119 3.46 2.81 -6.54
CA GLY A 119 4.50 3.76 -6.18
C GLY A 119 4.04 5.20 -5.98
N THR A 120 2.75 5.48 -6.15
CA THR A 120 2.15 6.82 -5.98
C THR A 120 1.97 7.18 -4.51
N GLN A 121 1.75 6.17 -3.68
CA GLN A 121 1.70 6.25 -2.23
C GLN A 121 2.66 5.20 -1.65
N LYS A 122 3.17 5.45 -0.46
CA LYS A 122 4.10 4.55 0.22
C LYS A 122 3.62 4.31 1.64
N PRO A 123 2.52 3.53 1.79
CA PRO A 123 1.87 3.36 3.08
C PRO A 123 2.79 2.75 4.14
N MET A 124 3.63 1.77 3.81
CA MET A 124 4.51 1.16 4.79
C MET A 124 5.56 2.13 5.32
N ARG A 125 6.17 2.91 4.43
CA ARG A 125 7.06 3.99 4.83
C ARG A 125 6.35 5.02 5.70
N ALA A 126 5.13 5.41 5.31
CA ALA A 126 4.34 6.37 6.08
C ALA A 126 4.01 5.83 7.47
N LEU A 127 3.48 4.59 7.58
CA LEU A 127 3.13 3.96 8.84
C LEU A 127 4.33 3.85 9.78
N ALA A 128 5.43 3.26 9.29
CA ALA A 128 6.65 3.13 10.09
C ALA A 128 7.16 4.50 10.56
N THR A 129 7.12 5.53 9.70
CA THR A 129 7.62 6.86 10.03
C THR A 129 6.72 7.57 11.04
N ILE A 130 5.38 7.61 10.84
CA ILE A 130 4.50 8.31 11.78
C ILE A 130 4.56 7.71 13.18
N LEU A 131 4.75 6.38 13.30
CA LEU A 131 4.91 5.72 14.59
C LEU A 131 6.21 6.12 15.32
N THR A 132 7.20 6.69 14.64
CA THR A 132 8.38 7.26 15.30
C THR A 132 8.15 8.67 15.84
N LEU A 133 7.09 9.35 15.39
CA LEU A 133 6.76 10.71 15.80
C LEU A 133 6.00 10.72 17.15
N PRO A 134 5.91 11.86 17.84
CA PRO A 134 5.08 12.00 19.03
C PRO A 134 3.61 11.74 18.71
N TYR A 135 2.89 11.18 19.70
CA TYR A 135 1.46 10.94 19.62
C TYR A 135 0.64 12.09 20.20
N THR A 136 -0.66 12.07 19.91
CA THR A 136 -1.69 12.85 20.58
C THR A 136 -2.77 11.93 21.12
N ARG A 137 -3.72 12.49 21.88
CA ARG A 137 -4.99 11.82 22.23
C ARG A 137 -6.07 12.40 21.33
N ASN A 138 -6.78 11.53 20.61
CA ASN A 138 -7.93 11.96 19.82
C ASN A 138 -9.19 12.13 20.69
N GLU A 139 -10.29 12.57 20.11
CA GLU A 139 -11.56 12.80 20.82
C GLU A 139 -12.12 11.54 21.50
N SER A 140 -11.89 10.35 20.93
CA SER A 140 -12.27 9.08 21.54
C SER A 140 -11.33 8.64 22.67
N GLY A 141 -10.28 9.39 22.93
CA GLY A 141 -9.27 9.08 23.94
C GLY A 141 -8.22 8.06 23.49
N SER A 142 -8.19 7.66 22.23
CA SER A 142 -7.18 6.77 21.68
C SER A 142 -5.85 7.49 21.46
N TYR A 143 -4.76 6.74 21.48
CA TYR A 143 -3.42 7.21 21.15
C TYR A 143 -3.27 7.28 19.64
N ALA A 144 -3.04 8.47 19.10
CA ALA A 144 -3.05 8.71 17.66
C ALA A 144 -1.71 9.32 17.19
N TRP A 145 -1.22 8.86 16.08
CA TRP A 145 -0.01 9.34 15.41
C TRP A 145 -0.33 9.88 14.01
N PRO A 146 0.36 10.94 13.60
CA PRO A 146 1.28 11.81 14.34
C PRO A 146 0.53 12.86 15.18
N THR A 147 1.24 13.60 16.04
CA THR A 147 0.66 14.73 16.83
C THR A 147 -0.03 15.76 15.96
N ALA A 148 0.39 15.93 14.70
CA ALA A 148 -0.27 16.83 13.75
C ALA A 148 -1.74 16.46 13.46
N TYR A 149 -2.19 15.27 13.82
CA TYR A 149 -3.59 14.85 13.75
C TYR A 149 -4.43 15.37 14.93
N SER A 150 -3.88 16.18 15.82
CA SER A 150 -4.66 16.84 16.87
C SER A 150 -5.59 17.92 16.28
N GLU A 151 -6.63 18.31 17.03
CA GLU A 151 -7.55 19.39 16.62
C GLU A 151 -6.85 20.73 16.35
N ARG A 152 -5.77 20.99 17.06
CA ARG A 152 -4.97 22.21 16.98
C ARG A 152 -3.49 21.86 16.98
N PRO A 153 -2.97 21.40 15.85
CA PRO A 153 -1.56 21.06 15.75
C PRO A 153 -0.68 22.30 15.91
N THR A 154 0.42 22.14 16.65
CA THR A 154 1.42 23.19 16.77
C THR A 154 2.31 23.26 15.53
N ASP A 155 3.05 24.36 15.38
CA ASP A 155 4.02 24.48 14.28
C ASP A 155 5.12 23.40 14.37
N GLU A 156 5.53 23.01 15.58
CA GLU A 156 6.48 21.92 15.80
C GLU A 156 5.93 20.58 15.34
N ALA A 157 4.63 20.31 15.56
CA ALA A 157 3.98 19.09 15.09
C ALA A 157 3.98 19.00 13.54
N TRP A 158 3.73 20.12 12.87
CA TRP A 158 3.83 20.21 11.42
C TRP A 158 5.28 20.06 10.92
N GLN A 159 6.23 20.73 11.58
CA GLN A 159 7.63 20.66 11.22
C GLN A 159 8.20 19.25 11.36
N ALA A 160 7.78 18.50 12.37
CA ALA A 160 8.19 17.11 12.57
C ALA A 160 7.87 16.21 11.35
N LEU A 161 6.79 16.49 10.63
CA LEU A 161 6.42 15.76 9.41
C LEU A 161 7.39 16.06 8.24
N VAL A 162 7.83 17.32 8.14
CA VAL A 162 8.83 17.74 7.13
C VAL A 162 10.18 17.13 7.46
N ASP A 163 10.61 17.22 8.72
CA ASP A 163 11.89 16.70 9.20
C ASP A 163 11.98 15.17 9.04
N ALA A 164 10.84 14.48 9.21
CA ALA A 164 10.73 13.04 8.98
C ALA A 164 10.68 12.67 7.47
N GLY A 165 10.63 13.65 6.57
CA GLY A 165 10.56 13.42 5.13
C GLY A 165 9.27 12.76 4.64
N LEU A 166 8.17 12.93 5.39
CA LEU A 166 6.83 12.46 5.00
C LEU A 166 6.16 13.41 4.03
N TYR A 167 6.29 14.72 4.26
CA TYR A 167 5.67 15.76 3.45
C TYR A 167 6.67 16.88 3.17
N THR A 168 6.49 17.53 2.04
CA THR A 168 7.20 18.79 1.74
C THR A 168 6.55 19.97 2.50
N GLN A 169 7.27 21.07 2.65
CA GLN A 169 6.70 22.28 3.25
C GLN A 169 5.46 22.76 2.50
N GLU A 170 5.46 22.67 1.16
CA GLU A 170 4.32 23.05 0.33
C GLU A 170 3.06 22.20 0.66
N GLN A 171 3.22 20.89 0.84
CA GLN A 171 2.11 20.01 1.23
C GLN A 171 1.59 20.36 2.64
N ILE A 172 2.48 20.68 3.56
CA ILE A 172 2.09 21.15 4.90
C ILE A 172 1.30 22.47 4.82
N ASP A 173 1.75 23.43 4.02
CA ASP A 173 1.07 24.71 3.85
C ASP A 173 -0.33 24.54 3.22
N GLN A 174 -0.50 23.58 2.31
CA GLN A 174 -1.78 23.20 1.74
C GLN A 174 -2.73 22.62 2.82
N MET A 175 -2.25 21.68 3.66
CA MET A 175 -3.04 21.14 4.77
C MET A 175 -3.40 22.20 5.80
N LYS A 176 -2.48 23.09 6.17
CA LYS A 176 -2.76 24.23 7.06
C LYS A 176 -3.82 25.16 6.45
N THR A 177 -3.78 25.41 5.14
CA THR A 177 -4.78 26.21 4.43
C THR A 177 -6.15 25.55 4.40
N ALA A 178 -6.20 24.23 4.27
CA ALA A 178 -7.43 23.42 4.36
C ALA A 178 -7.99 23.38 5.79
N GLY A 179 -7.18 23.74 6.80
CA GLY A 179 -7.59 23.77 8.20
C GLY A 179 -7.62 22.40 8.88
N SER A 180 -7.09 21.36 8.25
CA SER A 180 -7.07 20.00 8.79
C SER A 180 -5.85 19.20 8.31
N TYR A 181 -5.45 18.22 9.12
CA TYR A 181 -4.43 17.24 8.74
C TYR A 181 -5.06 16.14 7.89
N LEU A 182 -4.70 16.09 6.62
CA LEU A 182 -5.19 15.12 5.63
C LEU A 182 -4.17 14.01 5.31
N GLY A 183 -3.08 13.97 6.07
CA GLY A 183 -2.01 13.00 5.86
C GLY A 183 -2.30 11.62 6.45
N TRP A 184 -1.32 10.74 6.33
CA TRP A 184 -1.33 9.42 6.93
C TRP A 184 -1.44 9.51 8.46
N ARG A 185 -2.40 8.80 9.02
CA ARG A 185 -2.68 8.77 10.46
C ARG A 185 -3.12 7.39 10.91
N THR A 186 -2.83 7.10 12.17
CA THR A 186 -3.21 5.84 12.81
C THR A 186 -3.57 6.07 14.27
N ALA A 187 -4.38 5.20 14.86
CA ALA A 187 -4.67 5.25 16.28
C ALA A 187 -4.84 3.86 16.90
N ILE A 188 -4.50 3.76 18.18
CA ILE A 188 -4.62 2.57 19.01
C ILE A 188 -5.39 2.97 20.27
N THR A 189 -6.41 2.19 20.68
CA THR A 189 -7.15 2.41 21.92
C THR A 189 -6.26 2.18 23.15
N ALA A 190 -6.71 2.59 24.32
CA ALA A 190 -5.99 2.31 25.55
C ALA A 190 -5.86 0.81 25.87
N ASP A 191 -6.78 0.00 25.34
CA ASP A 191 -6.81 -1.45 25.51
C ASP A 191 -5.99 -2.22 24.46
N GLY A 192 -5.36 -1.46 23.51
CA GLY A 192 -4.49 -2.06 22.48
C GLY A 192 -5.20 -2.36 21.14
N ASP A 193 -6.42 -1.87 20.91
CA ASP A 193 -7.11 -2.10 19.65
C ASP A 193 -6.57 -1.14 18.57
N TRP A 194 -6.03 -1.66 17.48
CA TRP A 194 -5.63 -0.86 16.34
C TRP A 194 -6.84 -0.45 15.52
N GLN A 195 -7.19 0.84 15.54
CA GLN A 195 -8.48 1.34 15.04
C GLN A 195 -8.47 1.68 13.55
N PHE A 196 -7.40 2.29 13.09
CA PHE A 196 -7.29 2.71 11.69
C PHE A 196 -5.85 2.99 11.27
N PHE A 197 -5.64 2.92 9.93
CA PHE A 197 -4.49 3.50 9.26
C PHE A 197 -4.94 4.03 7.90
N VAL A 198 -5.11 5.34 7.78
CA VAL A 198 -5.71 6.03 6.63
C VAL A 198 -4.99 7.31 6.27
N ALA A 199 -5.21 7.80 5.04
CA ALA A 199 -4.89 9.13 4.56
C ALA A 199 -6.08 9.74 3.81
N GLY A 200 -6.15 11.06 3.72
CA GLY A 200 -7.27 11.78 3.11
C GLY A 200 -8.49 11.88 4.06
N ASP A 201 -9.62 12.26 3.48
CA ASP A 201 -10.94 12.33 4.12
C ASP A 201 -11.86 11.27 3.53
#